data_441afc5c5e86e62685eaeee740651867
#
_entry.id   441afc5c5e86e62685eaeee740651867
#
_cell.length_a   1.000
_cell.length_b   1.000
_cell.length_c   1.000
_cell.angle_alpha   90.00
_cell.angle_beta   90.00
_cell.angle_gamma   90.00
#
_symmetry.space_group_name_H-M   'P 1'
#
loop_
_entity.id
_entity.type
_entity.pdbx_description
1 polymer ?
#
loop_
_entity_poly.entity_id
_entity_poly.type
_entity_poly.pdbx_seq_one_letter_code
_entity_poly.pdbx_strand_id
1 'polypeptide(L)'
;MLHAAPDVELVVTADHGMNAKSYGLDLDKILKAAGIGGNAIPIIKDRHVVHHKNMGGAAYVYLEDPDTLKEAMALLAEEKGIEAVMASPEAARQYRLHPSRIGHIFVLADRDTVFGALPVSREAVTIRSHGSLHEREIPIYAHGAGPLAVRPRSNHEVAAWVFAP
;
A
#
# COMPACT_ATOMS: atom_id res chain seq x y z
N MET A 1 13.75 -26.84 15.48
CA MET A 1 12.77 -27.36 14.47
C MET A 1 13.48 -28.12 13.37
N LEU A 2 14.44 -27.58 12.63
CA LEU A 2 15.14 -28.26 11.52
C LEU A 2 15.90 -29.52 11.93
N HIS A 3 16.45 -29.59 13.16
CA HIS A 3 17.10 -30.81 13.66
C HIS A 3 16.15 -31.99 13.91
N ALA A 4 14.86 -31.69 14.13
CA ALA A 4 13.83 -32.72 14.35
C ALA A 4 13.15 -33.22 13.06
N ALA A 5 13.37 -32.54 11.94
CA ALA A 5 12.77 -32.85 10.66
C ALA A 5 13.74 -32.51 9.51
N PRO A 6 14.79 -33.31 9.32
CA PRO A 6 15.87 -33.02 8.36
C PRO A 6 15.39 -33.01 6.88
N ASP A 7 14.30 -33.73 6.58
CA ASP A 7 13.75 -33.88 5.23
C ASP A 7 12.67 -32.84 4.90
N VAL A 8 12.48 -31.81 5.78
CA VAL A 8 11.48 -30.77 5.56
C VAL A 8 12.07 -29.63 4.71
N GLU A 9 11.38 -29.31 3.65
CA GLU A 9 11.61 -28.07 2.93
C GLU A 9 10.92 -26.91 3.65
N LEU A 10 11.66 -25.83 3.91
CA LEU A 10 11.16 -24.65 4.60
C LEU A 10 11.41 -23.41 3.75
N VAL A 11 10.34 -22.66 3.51
CA VAL A 11 10.43 -21.32 2.91
C VAL A 11 9.83 -20.30 3.89
N VAL A 12 10.58 -19.25 4.17
CA VAL A 12 10.14 -18.14 5.03
C VAL A 12 10.23 -16.86 4.22
N THR A 13 9.12 -16.14 4.16
CA THR A 13 9.00 -14.85 3.49
C THR A 13 8.02 -13.95 4.23
N ALA A 14 7.80 -12.74 3.74
CA ALA A 14 6.79 -11.81 4.22
C ALA A 14 5.83 -11.42 3.10
N ASP A 15 4.67 -10.90 3.45
CA ASP A 15 3.70 -10.31 2.52
C ASP A 15 4.15 -8.92 2.03
N HIS A 16 4.76 -8.13 2.92
CA HIS A 16 5.31 -6.79 2.65
C HIS A 16 6.34 -6.43 3.72
N GLY A 17 7.10 -5.36 3.48
CA GLY A 17 7.94 -4.71 4.45
C GLY A 17 7.19 -3.70 5.32
N MET A 18 7.93 -2.94 6.15
CA MET A 18 7.38 -1.90 7.02
C MET A 18 8.43 -0.80 7.26
N ASN A 19 8.05 0.46 7.02
CA ASN A 19 8.92 1.62 7.22
C ASN A 19 8.43 2.51 8.37
N ALA A 20 9.36 3.27 8.95
CA ALA A 20 9.02 4.40 9.80
C ALA A 20 8.35 5.49 8.96
N LYS A 21 7.34 6.14 9.51
CA LYS A 21 6.59 7.22 8.89
C LYS A 21 6.61 8.45 9.79
N SER A 22 6.82 9.61 9.18
CA SER A 22 7.00 10.88 9.87
C SER A 22 5.84 11.86 9.66
N TYR A 23 5.04 11.64 8.62
CA TYR A 23 3.93 12.53 8.26
C TYR A 23 2.66 11.74 7.95
N GLY A 24 1.54 12.28 8.41
CA GLY A 24 0.20 11.85 8.04
C GLY A 24 -0.50 12.91 7.19
N LEU A 25 -1.27 12.49 6.20
CA LEU A 25 -2.16 13.33 5.40
C LEU A 25 -3.59 12.80 5.50
N ASP A 26 -4.53 13.73 5.75
CA ASP A 26 -5.97 13.48 5.67
C ASP A 26 -6.48 14.00 4.33
N LEU A 27 -6.63 13.09 3.37
CA LEU A 27 -7.03 13.44 2.01
C LEU A 27 -8.46 13.96 1.95
N ASP A 28 -9.35 13.52 2.86
CA ASP A 28 -10.72 14.05 2.94
C ASP A 28 -10.73 15.53 3.29
N LYS A 29 -9.87 15.94 4.23
CA LYS A 29 -9.73 17.34 4.60
C LYS A 29 -9.11 18.20 3.51
N ILE A 30 -8.14 17.66 2.78
CA ILE A 30 -7.50 18.32 1.64
C ILE A 30 -8.53 18.59 0.54
N LEU A 31 -9.28 17.57 0.12
CA LEU A 31 -10.33 17.69 -0.89
C LEU A 31 -11.43 18.66 -0.45
N LYS A 32 -11.92 18.53 0.78
CA LYS A 32 -12.95 19.40 1.33
C LYS A 32 -12.54 20.86 1.39
N ALA A 33 -11.30 21.16 1.73
CA ALA A 33 -10.77 22.53 1.77
C ALA A 33 -10.78 23.20 0.39
N ALA A 34 -10.68 22.42 -0.69
CA ALA A 34 -10.79 22.85 -2.08
C ALA A 34 -12.24 22.83 -2.60
N GLY A 35 -13.23 22.48 -1.78
CA GLY A 35 -14.62 22.38 -2.21
C GLY A 35 -14.96 21.12 -3.01
N ILE A 36 -14.06 20.13 -3.03
CA ILE A 36 -14.26 18.86 -3.74
C ILE A 36 -14.89 17.85 -2.80
N GLY A 37 -16.11 17.39 -3.13
CA GLY A 37 -16.82 16.34 -2.40
C GLY A 37 -16.24 14.95 -2.69
N GLY A 38 -16.00 14.18 -1.65
CA GLY A 38 -15.48 12.82 -1.80
C GLY A 38 -15.10 12.16 -0.49
N ASN A 39 -14.64 10.92 -0.60
CA ASN A 39 -14.17 10.12 0.53
C ASN A 39 -12.91 9.36 0.14
N ALA A 40 -11.84 9.53 0.91
CA ALA A 40 -10.60 8.81 0.75
C ALA A 40 -10.54 7.63 1.73
N ILE A 41 -10.30 6.45 1.20
CA ILE A 41 -10.19 5.22 1.99
C ILE A 41 -8.74 4.76 1.98
N PRO A 42 -7.99 4.91 3.09
CA PRO A 42 -6.68 4.31 3.25
C PRO A 42 -6.76 2.80 3.11
N ILE A 43 -5.75 2.18 2.50
CA ILE A 43 -5.74 0.72 2.30
C ILE A 43 -5.65 -0.07 3.61
N ILE A 44 -5.17 0.56 4.69
CA ILE A 44 -5.15 -0.04 6.02
C ILE A 44 -6.33 0.48 6.83
N LYS A 45 -7.25 -0.43 7.17
CA LYS A 45 -8.40 -0.15 8.00
C LYS A 45 -8.68 -1.38 8.90
N ASP A 46 -7.94 -1.48 9.99
CA ASP A 46 -8.04 -2.59 10.92
C ASP A 46 -8.36 -2.08 12.34
N ARG A 47 -9.46 -2.55 12.89
CA ARG A 47 -9.92 -2.16 14.23
C ARG A 47 -9.07 -2.76 15.37
N HIS A 48 -8.35 -3.83 15.09
CA HIS A 48 -7.64 -4.61 16.10
C HIS A 48 -6.14 -4.27 16.16
N VAL A 49 -5.61 -3.62 15.14
CA VAL A 49 -4.17 -3.31 15.06
C VAL A 49 -3.94 -1.82 15.33
N VAL A 50 -3.20 -1.53 16.39
CA VAL A 50 -3.05 -0.18 16.94
C VAL A 50 -1.78 0.52 16.44
N HIS A 51 -0.73 -0.23 16.08
CA HIS A 51 0.59 0.34 15.81
C HIS A 51 0.65 1.24 14.57
N HIS A 52 -0.16 1.01 13.55
CA HIS A 52 -0.24 1.86 12.35
C HIS A 52 -1.40 2.86 12.38
N LYS A 53 -2.22 2.88 13.43
CA LYS A 53 -3.34 3.83 13.64
C LYS A 53 -4.31 3.92 12.44
N ASN A 54 -4.52 2.83 11.70
CA ASN A 54 -5.30 2.80 10.45
C ASN A 54 -4.77 3.77 9.36
N MET A 55 -3.46 3.96 9.29
CA MET A 55 -2.80 4.80 8.31
C MET A 55 -1.94 3.95 7.39
N GLY A 56 -2.10 4.11 6.08
CA GLY A 56 -1.37 3.36 5.06
C GLY A 56 -0.75 4.25 4.00
N GLY A 57 0.22 3.70 3.27
CA GLY A 57 0.95 4.40 2.21
C GLY A 57 0.20 4.50 0.88
N ALA A 58 -1.06 4.03 0.79
CA ALA A 58 -1.93 4.22 -0.36
C ALA A 58 -3.37 4.49 0.07
N ALA A 59 -4.14 5.13 -0.80
CA ALA A 59 -5.56 5.38 -0.61
C ALA A 59 -6.34 5.32 -1.92
N TYR A 60 -7.63 4.99 -1.80
CA TYR A 60 -8.61 5.08 -2.87
C TYR A 60 -9.53 6.27 -2.62
N VAL A 61 -9.69 7.16 -3.62
CA VAL A 61 -10.58 8.32 -3.52
C VAL A 61 -11.84 8.08 -4.35
N TYR A 62 -12.97 8.22 -3.69
CA TYR A 62 -14.30 8.17 -4.27
C TYR A 62 -14.86 9.58 -4.31
N LEU A 63 -15.00 10.16 -5.49
CA LEU A 63 -15.56 11.50 -5.69
C LEU A 63 -17.09 11.43 -5.70
N GLU A 64 -17.74 12.43 -5.11
CA GLU A 64 -19.19 12.59 -5.17
C GLU A 64 -19.62 13.03 -6.58
N ASP A 65 -18.82 13.91 -7.20
CA ASP A 65 -18.99 14.36 -8.58
C ASP A 65 -17.79 13.91 -9.43
N PRO A 66 -17.97 12.94 -10.35
CA PRO A 66 -16.90 12.48 -11.24
C PRO A 66 -16.32 13.56 -12.15
N ASP A 67 -17.05 14.64 -12.44
CA ASP A 67 -16.57 15.73 -13.29
C ASP A 67 -15.40 16.51 -12.61
N THR A 68 -15.28 16.43 -11.29
CA THR A 68 -14.17 17.02 -10.52
C THR A 68 -12.88 16.18 -10.56
N LEU A 69 -12.83 15.06 -11.29
CA LEU A 69 -11.70 14.13 -11.32
C LEU A 69 -10.38 14.82 -11.64
N LYS A 70 -10.34 15.65 -12.67
CA LYS A 70 -9.10 16.32 -13.11
C LYS A 70 -8.60 17.31 -12.08
N GLU A 71 -9.52 18.06 -11.47
CA GLU A 71 -9.21 19.04 -10.43
C GLU A 71 -8.70 18.36 -9.17
N ALA A 72 -9.36 17.29 -8.72
CA ALA A 72 -8.94 16.50 -7.57
C ALA A 72 -7.54 15.87 -7.78
N MET A 73 -7.29 15.33 -8.97
CA MET A 73 -5.98 14.76 -9.29
C MET A 73 -4.87 15.84 -9.30
N ALA A 74 -5.13 17.00 -9.87
CA ALA A 74 -4.18 18.11 -9.89
C ALA A 74 -3.88 18.62 -8.47
N LEU A 75 -4.91 18.83 -7.65
CA LEU A 75 -4.78 19.20 -6.25
C LEU A 75 -3.90 18.21 -5.47
N LEU A 76 -4.22 16.93 -5.56
CA LEU A 76 -3.49 15.90 -4.83
C LEU A 76 -2.04 15.74 -5.31
N ALA A 77 -1.76 15.96 -6.59
CA ALA A 77 -0.41 15.87 -7.14
C ALA A 77 0.54 16.97 -6.64
N GLU A 78 0.01 18.10 -6.21
CA GLU A 78 0.78 19.21 -5.64
C GLU A 78 1.06 19.04 -4.13
N GLU A 79 0.39 18.08 -3.48
CA GLU A 79 0.55 17.86 -2.03
C GLU A 79 1.88 17.18 -1.71
N LYS A 80 2.68 17.82 -0.87
CA LYS A 80 3.94 17.25 -0.39
C LYS A 80 3.67 15.96 0.38
N GLY A 81 4.36 14.88 0.02
CA GLY A 81 4.18 13.55 0.61
C GLY A 81 3.33 12.62 -0.25
N ILE A 82 2.78 13.12 -1.34
CA ILE A 82 2.16 12.29 -2.38
C ILE A 82 3.19 12.05 -3.50
N GLU A 83 3.47 10.79 -3.78
CA GLU A 83 4.43 10.37 -4.80
C GLU A 83 3.75 10.14 -6.17
N ALA A 84 2.52 9.64 -6.15
CA ALA A 84 1.77 9.41 -7.38
C ALA A 84 0.26 9.54 -7.19
N VAL A 85 -0.38 10.09 -8.22
CA VAL A 85 -1.84 10.21 -8.34
C VAL A 85 -2.24 9.64 -9.68
N MET A 86 -3.10 8.63 -9.69
CA MET A 86 -3.51 7.92 -10.91
C MET A 86 -5.03 7.77 -10.97
N ALA A 87 -5.59 7.91 -12.16
CA ALA A 87 -6.97 7.51 -12.39
C ALA A 87 -7.12 5.98 -12.23
N SER A 88 -8.26 5.53 -11.72
CA SER A 88 -8.51 4.11 -11.42
C SER A 88 -8.23 3.15 -12.58
N PRO A 89 -8.58 3.44 -13.85
CA PRO A 89 -8.26 2.52 -14.95
C PRO A 89 -6.76 2.31 -15.17
N GLU A 90 -5.96 3.34 -14.91
CA GLU A 90 -4.50 3.27 -15.00
C GLU A 90 -3.93 2.45 -13.84
N ALA A 91 -4.32 2.77 -12.61
CA ALA A 91 -3.91 2.04 -11.41
C ALA A 91 -4.30 0.55 -11.48
N ALA A 92 -5.51 0.24 -11.97
CA ALA A 92 -5.98 -1.13 -12.16
C ALA A 92 -5.07 -1.93 -13.09
N ARG A 93 -4.64 -1.35 -14.21
CA ARG A 93 -3.70 -1.99 -15.13
C ARG A 93 -2.32 -2.15 -14.54
N GLN A 94 -1.79 -1.09 -13.92
CA GLN A 94 -0.40 -1.06 -13.43
C GLN A 94 -0.20 -1.98 -12.22
N TYR A 95 -1.15 -2.03 -11.31
CA TYR A 95 -1.05 -2.76 -10.04
C TYR A 95 -1.92 -4.01 -9.97
N ARG A 96 -2.61 -4.38 -11.07
CA ARG A 96 -3.50 -5.54 -11.15
C ARG A 96 -4.63 -5.48 -10.10
N LEU A 97 -5.17 -4.27 -9.88
CA LEU A 97 -6.26 -4.01 -8.95
C LEU A 97 -7.61 -4.17 -9.66
N HIS A 98 -8.66 -4.46 -8.89
CA HIS A 98 -10.01 -4.57 -9.44
C HIS A 98 -10.61 -3.17 -9.63
N PRO A 99 -10.91 -2.73 -10.88
CA PRO A 99 -11.25 -1.32 -11.16
C PRO A 99 -12.50 -0.82 -10.44
N SER A 100 -13.47 -1.69 -10.15
CA SER A 100 -14.69 -1.30 -9.42
C SER A 100 -14.52 -1.15 -7.91
N ARG A 101 -13.32 -1.39 -7.37
CA ARG A 101 -13.04 -1.39 -5.92
C ARG A 101 -12.03 -0.35 -5.48
N ILE A 102 -11.54 0.48 -6.40
CA ILE A 102 -10.45 1.42 -6.13
C ILE A 102 -10.85 2.89 -6.33
N GLY A 103 -12.16 3.18 -6.27
CA GLY A 103 -12.69 4.54 -6.40
C GLY A 103 -12.43 5.16 -7.78
N HIS A 104 -12.28 6.47 -7.84
CA HIS A 104 -11.99 7.24 -9.05
C HIS A 104 -10.49 7.53 -9.18
N ILE A 105 -9.80 7.73 -8.05
CA ILE A 105 -8.37 8.05 -7.99
C ILE A 105 -7.67 7.08 -7.03
N PHE A 106 -6.50 6.63 -7.45
CA PHE A 106 -5.55 5.90 -6.61
C PHE A 106 -4.37 6.81 -6.27
N VAL A 107 -4.04 6.92 -4.99
CA VAL A 107 -3.00 7.80 -4.46
C VAL A 107 -1.95 6.97 -3.75
N LEU A 108 -0.68 7.24 -4.04
CA LEU A 108 0.47 6.65 -3.37
C LEU A 108 1.25 7.72 -2.61
N ALA A 109 1.58 7.41 -1.37
CA ALA A 109 2.44 8.23 -0.54
C ALA A 109 3.91 7.99 -0.84
N ASP A 110 4.74 8.98 -0.56
CA ASP A 110 6.18 8.82 -0.50
C ASP A 110 6.60 7.90 0.68
N ARG A 111 7.91 7.68 0.81
CA ARG A 111 8.47 6.80 1.83
C ARG A 111 8.08 7.17 3.25
N ASP A 112 7.97 8.46 3.55
CA ASP A 112 7.84 8.98 4.91
C ASP A 112 6.41 9.35 5.30
N THR A 113 5.47 9.27 4.34
CA THR A 113 4.09 9.71 4.50
C THR A 113 3.11 8.53 4.55
N VAL A 114 2.00 8.74 5.26
CA VAL A 114 0.83 7.84 5.30
C VAL A 114 -0.46 8.63 5.18
N PHE A 115 -1.52 7.98 4.69
CA PHE A 115 -2.87 8.52 4.62
C PHE A 115 -3.74 7.96 5.74
N GLY A 116 -4.57 8.80 6.33
CA GLY A 116 -5.54 8.41 7.36
C GLY A 116 -6.34 9.58 7.89
N ALA A 117 -7.28 9.30 8.78
CA ALA A 117 -8.07 10.33 9.46
C ALA A 117 -7.22 11.02 10.53
N LEU A 118 -7.11 12.34 10.45
CA LEU A 118 -6.30 13.19 11.34
C LEU A 118 -7.12 14.38 11.85
N PRO A 119 -6.71 15.02 12.96
CA PRO A 119 -7.32 16.27 13.41
C PRO A 119 -7.23 17.41 12.40
N VAL A 120 -6.12 17.47 11.67
CA VAL A 120 -5.81 18.47 10.63
C VAL A 120 -5.43 17.78 9.31
N SER A 121 -5.36 18.53 8.20
CA SER A 121 -5.05 17.95 6.89
C SER A 121 -3.65 17.32 6.81
N ARG A 122 -2.71 17.82 7.62
CA ARG A 122 -1.33 17.31 7.71
C ARG A 122 -0.84 17.37 9.16
N GLU A 123 -0.25 16.29 9.63
CA GLU A 123 0.29 16.17 10.99
C GLU A 123 1.59 15.37 11.01
N ALA A 124 2.49 15.70 11.94
CA ALA A 124 3.63 14.84 12.23
C ALA A 124 3.18 13.58 12.95
N VAL A 125 3.65 12.43 12.50
CA VAL A 125 3.36 11.14 13.13
C VAL A 125 4.68 10.40 13.44
N THR A 126 4.62 9.49 14.41
CA THR A 126 5.73 8.59 14.73
C THR A 126 5.15 7.18 14.82
N ILE A 127 5.01 6.55 13.66
CA ILE A 127 4.46 5.19 13.55
C ILE A 127 5.30 4.36 12.57
N ARG A 128 5.04 3.06 12.55
CA ARG A 128 5.49 2.18 11.46
C ARG A 128 4.29 1.72 10.67
N SER A 129 4.39 1.77 9.35
CA SER A 129 3.32 1.39 8.45
C SER A 129 3.86 0.90 7.10
N HIS A 130 2.95 0.53 6.23
CA HIS A 130 3.22 -0.03 4.91
C HIS A 130 2.17 0.44 3.88
N GLY A 131 2.23 -0.12 2.68
CA GLY A 131 1.23 0.11 1.64
C GLY A 131 1.65 1.09 0.55
N SER A 132 2.82 1.72 0.68
CA SER A 132 3.46 2.45 -0.42
C SER A 132 4.32 1.51 -1.28
N LEU A 133 4.98 2.05 -2.31
CA LEU A 133 5.91 1.28 -3.12
C LEU A 133 7.23 0.97 -2.38
N HIS A 134 7.48 1.63 -1.26
CA HIS A 134 8.72 1.56 -0.49
C HIS A 134 8.80 0.37 0.47
N GLU A 135 7.71 -0.39 0.66
CA GLU A 135 7.64 -1.60 1.49
C GLU A 135 7.53 -2.88 0.65
N ARG A 136 7.90 -2.84 -0.63
CA ARG A 136 7.76 -3.98 -1.56
C ARG A 136 8.89 -5.00 -1.47
N GLU A 137 10.08 -4.58 -1.05
CA GLU A 137 11.22 -5.48 -0.94
C GLU A 137 11.12 -6.29 0.35
N ILE A 138 11.10 -7.61 0.19
CA ILE A 138 11.00 -8.57 1.28
C ILE A 138 12.05 -9.67 1.12
N PRO A 139 12.56 -10.24 2.23
CA PRO A 139 13.45 -11.37 2.16
C PRO A 139 12.71 -12.67 1.83
N ILE A 140 13.42 -13.59 1.18
CA ILE A 140 13.00 -14.99 1.03
C ILE A 140 14.15 -15.86 1.51
N TYR A 141 13.88 -16.70 2.50
CA TYR A 141 14.81 -17.72 3.02
C TYR A 141 14.28 -19.09 2.66
N ALA A 142 15.12 -19.95 2.12
CA ALA A 142 14.78 -21.33 1.81
C ALA A 142 15.80 -22.30 2.42
N HIS A 143 15.32 -23.42 2.93
CA HIS A 143 16.12 -24.54 3.44
C HIS A 143 15.57 -25.84 2.90
N GLY A 144 16.45 -26.76 2.48
CA GLY A 144 16.06 -28.07 1.94
C GLY A 144 15.51 -28.05 0.52
N ALA A 145 15.10 -26.90 0.02
CA ALA A 145 14.65 -26.75 -1.36
C ALA A 145 15.81 -27.09 -2.31
N GLY A 146 15.58 -28.00 -3.24
CA GLY A 146 16.55 -28.35 -4.28
C GLY A 146 17.04 -27.14 -5.05
N PRO A 147 18.00 -27.27 -5.98
CA PRO A 147 18.54 -26.15 -6.72
C PRO A 147 17.44 -25.48 -7.53
N LEU A 148 17.07 -24.29 -7.07
CA LEU A 148 16.03 -23.46 -7.63
C LEU A 148 16.49 -22.89 -8.97
N ALA A 149 15.99 -23.46 -10.04
CA ALA A 149 16.31 -23.03 -11.39
C ALA A 149 15.91 -21.55 -11.63
N VAL A 150 14.88 -21.09 -10.93
CA VAL A 150 14.38 -19.71 -11.01
C VAL A 150 14.01 -19.22 -9.60
N ARG A 151 14.62 -18.13 -9.14
CA ARG A 151 14.24 -17.49 -7.87
C ARG A 151 12.91 -16.73 -8.06
N PRO A 152 11.95 -16.88 -7.13
CA PRO A 152 10.72 -16.11 -7.18
C PRO A 152 11.05 -14.61 -7.06
N ARG A 153 10.37 -13.78 -7.84
CA ARG A 153 10.52 -12.32 -7.85
C ARG A 153 9.45 -11.61 -7.03
N SER A 154 8.45 -12.37 -6.60
CA SER A 154 7.32 -11.88 -5.82
C SER A 154 6.80 -12.97 -4.89
N ASN A 155 6.13 -12.56 -3.82
CA ASN A 155 5.59 -13.49 -2.83
C ASN A 155 4.51 -14.43 -3.42
N HIS A 156 3.74 -14.00 -4.42
CA HIS A 156 2.75 -14.87 -5.06
C HIS A 156 3.39 -15.97 -5.94
N GLU A 157 4.63 -15.80 -6.39
CA GLU A 157 5.36 -16.83 -7.13
C GLU A 157 5.95 -17.89 -6.21
N VAL A 158 6.05 -17.61 -4.89
CA VAL A 158 6.63 -18.55 -3.92
C VAL A 158 5.85 -19.86 -3.87
N ALA A 159 4.53 -19.82 -3.91
CA ALA A 159 3.71 -21.02 -3.91
C ALA A 159 3.96 -21.88 -5.14
N ALA A 160 4.00 -21.29 -6.32
CA ALA A 160 4.30 -22.00 -7.56
C ALA A 160 5.70 -22.61 -7.54
N TRP A 161 6.64 -21.92 -6.92
CA TRP A 161 8.02 -22.35 -6.78
C TRP A 161 8.18 -23.53 -5.80
N VAL A 162 7.47 -23.53 -4.67
CA VAL A 162 7.51 -24.61 -3.67
C VAL A 162 6.81 -25.88 -4.18
N PHE A 163 5.73 -25.72 -4.97
CA PHE A 163 4.92 -26.83 -5.47
C PHE A 163 5.17 -27.16 -6.95
N ALA A 164 6.20 -26.59 -7.55
CA ALA A 164 6.60 -26.99 -8.91
C ALA A 164 7.05 -28.46 -8.91
N PRO A 165 6.57 -29.30 -9.85
CA PRO A 165 6.97 -30.69 -9.98
C PRO A 165 8.44 -30.85 -10.38
#